data_d50a8220d33fdbd5b3be15913551f6d0
#
_entry.id   d50a8220d33fdbd5b3be15913551f6d0
#
_cell.length_a   1.000
_cell.length_b   1.000
_cell.length_c   1.000
_cell.angle_alpha   90.00
_cell.angle_beta   90.00
_cell.angle_gamma   90.00
#
_symmetry.space_group_name_H-M   'P 1'
#
loop_
_entity.id
_entity.type
_entity.pdbx_description
1 polymer ?
#
loop_
_entity_poly.entity_id
_entity_poly.type
_entity_poly.pdbx_seq_one_letter_code
_entity_poly.pdbx_strand_id
1 'polypeptide(L)'
;MHNNGLVKFIAFFFTFVCVIQLSNTFFTNKIESDADLFSELAVNEDQDDFVIKRQVSKKSYLDSISNLDQLTFLPKILRPTYSSFKSKELKRGLDLQGGINVILQISVKDILKGLAENTTDPDFNKALNEADILQKSSNDNYIESFFIAFENVAPNKNLASPDIFANRTLSDDINFQMTNNDVKPILRTKIDESIISAFEVLRKRIDQFGVSSPNIQRLGNSGRILVELPGAKDIDRVKKLLQSTAQL
;
A
#
# COMPACT_ATOMS: atom_id res chain seq x y z
N MET A 1 -30.12 37.28 29.35
CA MET A 1 -30.98 36.07 29.47
C MET A 1 -30.22 34.90 28.83
N HIS A 2 -29.75 33.95 29.62
CA HIS A 2 -29.11 32.73 29.10
C HIS A 2 -30.18 31.87 28.43
N ASN A 3 -30.03 31.65 27.13
CA ASN A 3 -30.99 30.83 26.37
C ASN A 3 -30.70 29.34 26.62
N ASN A 4 -30.96 28.88 27.85
CA ASN A 4 -30.73 27.48 28.27
C ASN A 4 -31.51 26.46 27.41
N GLY A 5 -32.60 26.90 26.75
CA GLY A 5 -33.38 26.06 25.85
C GLY A 5 -32.64 25.72 24.57
N LEU A 6 -32.00 26.71 23.94
CA LEU A 6 -31.20 26.49 22.71
C LEU A 6 -30.00 25.58 22.97
N VAL A 7 -29.28 25.78 24.08
CA VAL A 7 -28.13 24.95 24.45
C VAL A 7 -28.57 23.50 24.69
N LYS A 8 -29.68 23.28 25.40
CA LYS A 8 -30.22 21.93 25.61
C LYS A 8 -30.66 21.27 24.30
N PHE A 9 -31.30 22.03 23.41
CA PHE A 9 -31.67 21.51 22.08
C PHE A 9 -30.47 21.10 21.26
N ILE A 10 -29.42 21.94 21.19
CA ILE A 10 -28.17 21.63 20.47
C ILE A 10 -27.50 20.39 21.08
N ALA A 11 -27.41 20.31 22.41
CA ALA A 11 -26.82 19.16 23.09
C ALA A 11 -27.58 17.86 22.78
N PHE A 12 -28.93 17.90 22.84
CA PHE A 12 -29.78 16.76 22.51
C PHE A 12 -29.61 16.34 21.04
N PHE A 13 -29.61 17.29 20.10
CA PHE A 13 -29.42 17.02 18.68
C PHE A 13 -28.05 16.39 18.40
N PHE A 14 -26.99 16.93 19.03
CA PHE A 14 -25.65 16.37 18.88
C PHE A 14 -25.52 14.93 19.41
N THR A 15 -26.11 14.69 20.60
CA THR A 15 -26.18 13.34 21.19
C THR A 15 -26.93 12.39 20.27
N PHE A 16 -28.05 12.80 19.69
CA PHE A 16 -28.83 11.99 18.76
C PHE A 16 -28.03 11.62 17.50
N VAL A 17 -27.32 12.60 16.92
CA VAL A 17 -26.43 12.34 15.76
C VAL A 17 -25.31 11.35 16.13
N CYS A 18 -24.69 11.51 17.31
CA CYS A 18 -23.67 10.58 17.78
C CYS A 18 -24.21 9.14 17.94
N VAL A 19 -25.40 8.99 18.49
CA VAL A 19 -26.06 7.67 18.65
C VAL A 19 -26.31 7.01 17.30
N ILE A 20 -26.79 7.77 16.31
CA ILE A 20 -26.99 7.25 14.93
C ILE A 20 -25.66 6.80 14.33
N GLN A 21 -24.61 7.60 14.49
CA GLN A 21 -23.29 7.29 13.93
C GLN A 21 -22.67 6.03 14.55
N LEU A 22 -22.77 5.89 15.88
CA LEU A 22 -22.32 4.69 16.59
C LEU A 22 -23.15 3.46 16.21
N SER A 23 -24.45 3.63 15.99
CA SER A 23 -25.35 2.57 15.55
C SER A 23 -24.93 2.00 14.19
N ASN A 24 -24.55 2.84 13.22
CA ASN A 24 -24.05 2.38 11.92
C ASN A 24 -22.84 1.46 12.07
N THR A 25 -21.86 1.86 12.89
CA THR A 25 -20.65 1.07 13.16
C THR A 25 -20.98 -0.26 13.86
N PHE A 26 -21.92 -0.25 14.79
CA PHE A 26 -22.36 -1.46 15.48
C PHE A 26 -22.98 -2.49 14.52
N PHE A 27 -23.89 -2.05 13.64
CA PHE A 27 -24.53 -2.93 12.67
C PHE A 27 -23.54 -3.44 11.63
N THR A 28 -22.61 -2.61 11.13
CA THR A 28 -21.55 -3.06 10.23
C THR A 28 -20.70 -4.15 10.86
N ASN A 29 -20.22 -3.93 12.10
CA ASN A 29 -19.41 -4.93 12.81
C ASN A 29 -20.14 -6.26 13.02
N LYS A 30 -21.44 -6.21 13.34
CA LYS A 30 -22.26 -7.40 13.51
C LYS A 30 -22.36 -8.21 12.20
N ILE A 31 -22.68 -7.54 11.10
CA ILE A 31 -22.79 -8.19 9.78
C ILE A 31 -21.44 -8.76 9.33
N GLU A 32 -20.34 -8.04 9.56
CA GLU A 32 -18.99 -8.54 9.23
C GLU A 32 -18.57 -9.73 10.11
N SER A 33 -18.98 -9.76 11.38
CA SER A 33 -18.77 -10.92 12.26
C SER A 33 -19.54 -12.14 11.79
N ASP A 34 -20.79 -11.96 11.34
CA ASP A 34 -21.59 -13.04 10.77
C ASP A 34 -20.98 -13.59 9.46
N ALA A 35 -20.42 -12.68 8.63
CA ALA A 35 -19.68 -13.05 7.42
C ALA A 35 -18.38 -13.81 7.74
N ASP A 36 -17.67 -13.46 8.82
CA ASP A 36 -16.50 -14.20 9.28
C ASP A 36 -16.85 -15.62 9.71
N LEU A 37 -17.89 -15.76 10.52
CA LEU A 37 -18.41 -17.08 10.92
C LEU A 37 -18.84 -17.92 9.70
N PHE A 38 -19.55 -17.32 8.76
CA PHE A 38 -19.93 -18.02 7.52
C PHE A 38 -18.70 -18.51 6.75
N SER A 39 -17.69 -17.66 6.60
CA SER A 39 -16.45 -18.00 5.88
C SER A 39 -15.64 -19.09 6.58
N GLU A 40 -15.67 -19.14 7.91
CA GLU A 40 -15.02 -20.16 8.72
C GLU A 40 -15.68 -21.53 8.57
N LEU A 41 -17.02 -21.56 8.55
CA LEU A 41 -17.79 -22.78 8.35
C LEU A 41 -17.74 -23.30 6.90
N ALA A 42 -17.53 -22.41 5.93
CA ALA A 42 -17.55 -22.75 4.50
C ALA A 42 -16.23 -23.32 3.98
N VAL A 43 -15.12 -23.21 4.71
CA VAL A 43 -13.79 -23.58 4.23
C VAL A 43 -13.05 -24.40 5.29
N ASN A 44 -12.58 -25.61 4.91
CA ASN A 44 -11.79 -26.48 5.78
C ASN A 44 -10.35 -25.98 5.91
N GLU A 45 -9.77 -26.04 7.12
CA GLU A 45 -8.43 -25.55 7.48
C GLU A 45 -7.27 -26.31 6.78
N ASP A 46 -7.51 -27.53 6.30
CA ASP A 46 -6.47 -28.42 5.73
C ASP A 46 -6.10 -28.12 4.27
N GLN A 47 -6.55 -27.00 3.69
CA GLN A 47 -6.28 -26.67 2.29
C GLN A 47 -5.17 -25.61 2.16
N ASP A 48 -4.19 -25.82 1.28
CA ASP A 48 -3.09 -24.88 1.02
C ASP A 48 -3.53 -23.44 0.71
N ASP A 49 -4.75 -23.28 0.14
CA ASP A 49 -5.36 -21.98 -0.19
C ASP A 49 -6.47 -21.55 0.79
N PHE A 50 -6.53 -22.16 1.99
CA PHE A 50 -7.56 -21.91 3.02
C PHE A 50 -7.91 -20.44 3.18
N VAL A 51 -6.90 -19.61 3.27
CA VAL A 51 -7.06 -18.19 3.55
C VAL A 51 -7.69 -17.42 2.39
N ILE A 52 -7.27 -17.71 1.16
CA ILE A 52 -7.82 -17.06 -0.04
C ILE A 52 -9.28 -17.49 -0.20
N LYS A 53 -9.56 -18.76 -0.04
CA LYS A 53 -10.93 -19.30 -0.12
C LYS A 53 -11.85 -18.71 0.95
N ARG A 54 -11.35 -18.56 2.19
CA ARG A 54 -12.08 -17.92 3.28
C ARG A 54 -12.43 -16.46 2.95
N GLN A 55 -11.50 -15.70 2.38
CA GLN A 55 -11.77 -14.32 1.98
C GLN A 55 -12.73 -14.21 0.80
N VAL A 56 -12.59 -15.08 -0.19
CA VAL A 56 -13.53 -15.14 -1.31
C VAL A 56 -14.93 -15.48 -0.82
N SER A 57 -15.06 -16.45 0.10
CA SER A 57 -16.33 -16.83 0.72
C SER A 57 -16.93 -15.67 1.52
N LYS A 58 -16.13 -14.99 2.37
CA LYS A 58 -16.57 -13.82 3.12
C LYS A 58 -17.05 -12.71 2.19
N LYS A 59 -16.27 -12.40 1.15
CA LYS A 59 -16.62 -11.36 0.17
C LYS A 59 -17.92 -11.72 -0.56
N SER A 60 -18.04 -12.96 -1.04
CA SER A 60 -19.25 -13.45 -1.72
C SER A 60 -20.48 -13.33 -0.82
N TYR A 61 -20.38 -13.67 0.46
CA TYR A 61 -21.45 -13.48 1.43
C TYR A 61 -21.83 -11.99 1.57
N LEU A 62 -20.86 -11.10 1.81
CA LEU A 62 -21.09 -9.66 1.95
C LEU A 62 -21.69 -9.05 0.68
N ASP A 63 -21.23 -9.46 -0.50
CA ASP A 63 -21.77 -9.00 -1.78
C ASP A 63 -23.24 -9.46 -1.95
N SER A 64 -23.57 -10.68 -1.53
CA SER A 64 -24.94 -11.21 -1.61
C SER A 64 -25.93 -10.44 -0.74
N ILE A 65 -25.49 -9.93 0.42
CA ILE A 65 -26.35 -9.19 1.35
C ILE A 65 -26.21 -7.65 1.23
N SER A 66 -25.31 -7.17 0.36
CA SER A 66 -24.95 -5.75 0.27
C SER A 66 -26.15 -4.82 0.09
N ASN A 67 -27.13 -5.25 -0.71
CA ASN A 67 -28.33 -4.50 -1.05
C ASN A 67 -29.60 -5.02 -0.35
N LEU A 68 -29.47 -5.97 0.57
CA LEU A 68 -30.63 -6.47 1.32
C LEU A 68 -30.96 -5.55 2.51
N ASP A 69 -32.25 -5.38 2.77
CA ASP A 69 -32.76 -4.65 3.91
C ASP A 69 -32.34 -5.33 5.23
N GLN A 70 -31.56 -4.66 6.07
CA GLN A 70 -31.03 -5.24 7.32
C GLN A 70 -31.98 -5.08 8.51
N LEU A 71 -32.73 -3.98 8.57
CA LEU A 71 -33.66 -3.68 9.66
C LEU A 71 -35.10 -3.82 9.18
N THR A 72 -35.56 -5.06 9.04
CA THR A 72 -36.89 -5.40 8.49
C THR A 72 -38.07 -4.92 9.33
N PHE A 73 -37.85 -4.59 10.61
CA PHE A 73 -38.87 -4.05 11.49
C PHE A 73 -39.20 -2.55 11.20
N LEU A 74 -38.35 -1.85 10.43
CA LEU A 74 -38.59 -0.47 10.03
C LEU A 74 -39.50 -0.40 8.78
N PRO A 75 -40.20 0.73 8.56
CA PRO A 75 -40.89 0.99 7.30
C PRO A 75 -39.93 0.91 6.12
N LYS A 76 -40.37 0.34 5.00
CA LYS A 76 -39.52 0.05 3.82
C LYS A 76 -38.66 1.22 3.34
N ILE A 77 -39.17 2.46 3.45
CA ILE A 77 -38.45 3.70 3.08
C ILE A 77 -37.25 4.00 4.01
N LEU A 78 -37.29 3.48 5.25
CA LEU A 78 -36.27 3.76 6.29
C LEU A 78 -35.33 2.55 6.53
N ARG A 79 -35.44 1.49 5.73
CA ARG A 79 -34.59 0.29 5.91
C ARG A 79 -33.22 0.50 5.31
N PRO A 80 -32.17 0.58 6.15
CA PRO A 80 -30.81 0.68 5.65
C PRO A 80 -30.31 -0.68 5.13
N THR A 81 -29.49 -0.64 4.11
CA THR A 81 -28.78 -1.80 3.58
C THR A 81 -27.38 -1.89 4.20
N TYR A 82 -26.71 -3.05 4.07
CA TYR A 82 -25.31 -3.18 4.52
C TYR A 82 -24.39 -2.13 3.86
N SER A 83 -24.54 -1.89 2.57
CA SER A 83 -23.75 -0.88 1.85
C SER A 83 -23.95 0.54 2.44
N SER A 84 -25.18 0.86 2.88
CA SER A 84 -25.49 2.13 3.55
C SER A 84 -24.84 2.24 4.93
N PHE A 85 -24.85 1.16 5.73
CA PHE A 85 -24.13 1.13 7.00
C PHE A 85 -22.63 1.27 6.82
N LYS A 86 -22.06 0.49 5.88
CA LYS A 86 -20.63 0.50 5.59
C LYS A 86 -20.11 1.85 5.13
N SER A 87 -20.88 2.55 4.29
CA SER A 87 -20.49 3.89 3.81
C SER A 87 -20.49 4.97 4.92
N LYS A 88 -21.29 4.78 5.97
CA LYS A 88 -21.43 5.71 7.10
C LYS A 88 -20.72 5.24 8.38
N GLU A 89 -20.01 4.13 8.31
CA GLU A 89 -19.23 3.58 9.41
C GLU A 89 -18.15 4.54 9.86
N LEU A 90 -17.92 4.62 11.17
CA LEU A 90 -16.73 5.29 11.72
C LEU A 90 -15.48 4.46 11.44
N LYS A 91 -14.63 4.97 10.55
CA LYS A 91 -13.32 4.36 10.28
C LYS A 91 -12.44 4.49 11.52
N ARG A 92 -12.24 3.39 12.22
CA ARG A 92 -11.37 3.33 13.40
C ARG A 92 -9.93 3.12 12.93
N GLY A 93 -9.05 4.02 13.31
CA GLY A 93 -7.61 3.90 13.04
C GLY A 93 -6.93 2.81 13.87
N LEU A 94 -5.63 2.65 13.65
CA LEU A 94 -4.76 1.67 14.30
C LEU A 94 -4.85 1.76 15.83
N ASP A 95 -4.93 2.98 16.38
CA ASP A 95 -4.97 3.25 17.82
C ASP A 95 -6.20 2.67 18.53
N LEU A 96 -7.31 2.50 17.81
CA LEU A 96 -8.58 2.03 18.36
C LEU A 96 -8.87 0.55 18.10
N GLN A 97 -8.28 -0.02 17.03
CA GLN A 97 -8.50 -1.43 16.67
C GLN A 97 -7.28 -2.30 16.91
N GLY A 98 -6.12 -1.69 17.19
CA GLY A 98 -4.83 -2.36 17.07
C GLY A 98 -4.54 -2.68 15.60
N GLY A 99 -3.46 -3.39 15.33
CA GLY A 99 -3.11 -3.79 13.97
C GLY A 99 -1.61 -3.74 13.73
N ILE A 100 -1.23 -3.68 12.47
CA ILE A 100 0.16 -3.74 12.03
C ILE A 100 0.53 -2.43 11.35
N ASN A 101 1.66 -1.86 11.77
CA ASN A 101 2.29 -0.71 11.12
C ASN A 101 3.67 -1.14 10.63
N VAL A 102 3.93 -1.03 9.33
CA VAL A 102 5.21 -1.38 8.73
C VAL A 102 5.66 -0.29 7.77
N ILE A 103 6.97 -0.08 7.72
CA ILE A 103 7.61 0.74 6.69
C ILE A 103 8.31 -0.20 5.72
N LEU A 104 7.88 -0.18 4.48
CA LEU A 104 8.53 -0.88 3.38
C LEU A 104 9.47 0.07 2.67
N GLN A 105 10.60 -0.46 2.21
CA GLN A 105 11.53 0.29 1.37
C GLN A 105 11.69 -0.43 0.03
N ILE A 106 11.39 0.27 -1.05
CA ILE A 106 11.63 -0.21 -2.40
C ILE A 106 13.14 -0.13 -2.67
N SER A 107 13.71 -1.20 -3.19
CA SER A 107 15.12 -1.27 -3.53
C SER A 107 15.41 -0.51 -4.82
N VAL A 108 15.90 0.73 -4.70
CA VAL A 108 16.37 1.51 -5.85
C VAL A 108 17.54 0.82 -6.54
N LYS A 109 18.36 0.07 -5.79
CA LYS A 109 19.42 -0.79 -6.34
C LYS A 109 18.89 -1.80 -7.34
N ASP A 110 17.80 -2.49 -7.00
CA ASP A 110 17.23 -3.51 -7.87
C ASP A 110 16.51 -2.88 -9.06
N ILE A 111 15.90 -1.70 -8.90
CA ILE A 111 15.37 -0.92 -10.02
C ILE A 111 16.49 -0.57 -10.99
N LEU A 112 17.63 -0.04 -10.50
CA LEU A 112 18.78 0.27 -11.36
C LEU A 112 19.33 -0.96 -12.10
N LYS A 113 19.39 -2.11 -11.41
CA LYS A 113 19.76 -3.37 -12.05
C LYS A 113 18.78 -3.77 -13.15
N GLY A 114 17.47 -3.64 -12.89
CA GLY A 114 16.42 -3.91 -13.88
C GLY A 114 16.52 -3.01 -15.09
N LEU A 115 16.69 -1.68 -14.86
CA LEU A 115 16.88 -0.70 -15.95
C LEU A 115 18.15 -0.96 -16.76
N ALA A 116 19.19 -1.53 -16.15
CA ALA A 116 20.42 -1.98 -16.82
C ALA A 116 20.33 -3.43 -17.34
N GLU A 117 19.13 -4.00 -17.49
CA GLU A 117 18.88 -5.37 -17.96
C GLU A 117 19.71 -6.43 -17.23
N ASN A 118 19.95 -6.22 -15.91
CA ASN A 118 20.79 -7.06 -15.06
C ASN A 118 22.21 -7.26 -15.60
N THR A 119 22.80 -6.19 -16.11
CA THR A 119 24.15 -6.21 -16.68
C THR A 119 25.19 -6.83 -15.76
N THR A 120 26.13 -7.54 -16.34
CA THR A 120 27.30 -8.11 -15.64
C THR A 120 28.50 -7.16 -15.60
N ASP A 121 28.33 -5.91 -16.07
CA ASP A 121 29.40 -4.92 -16.07
C ASP A 121 30.02 -4.75 -14.68
N PRO A 122 31.35 -4.95 -14.55
CA PRO A 122 32.01 -4.96 -13.24
C PRO A 122 32.02 -3.58 -12.57
N ASP A 123 32.16 -2.50 -13.36
CA ASP A 123 32.22 -1.15 -12.82
C ASP A 123 30.84 -0.72 -12.32
N PHE A 124 29.78 -1.02 -13.07
CA PHE A 124 28.41 -0.79 -12.64
C PHE A 124 28.09 -1.53 -11.34
N ASN A 125 28.40 -2.82 -11.26
CA ASN A 125 28.16 -3.62 -10.07
C ASN A 125 29.00 -3.17 -8.87
N LYS A 126 30.25 -2.73 -9.09
CA LYS A 126 31.10 -2.15 -8.07
C LYS A 126 30.53 -0.81 -7.57
N ALA A 127 30.05 0.05 -8.48
CA ALA A 127 29.41 1.31 -8.11
C ALA A 127 28.13 1.11 -7.28
N LEU A 128 27.30 0.10 -7.58
CA LEU A 128 26.14 -0.25 -6.76
C LEU A 128 26.54 -0.67 -5.33
N ASN A 129 27.62 -1.42 -5.18
CA ASN A 129 28.10 -1.85 -3.86
C ASN A 129 28.73 -0.69 -3.08
N GLU A 130 29.43 0.23 -3.75
CA GLU A 130 29.97 1.44 -3.14
C GLU A 130 28.83 2.40 -2.72
N ALA A 131 27.76 2.51 -3.53
CA ALA A 131 26.57 3.27 -3.18
C ALA A 131 25.88 2.74 -1.91
N ASP A 132 25.85 1.40 -1.68
CA ASP A 132 25.35 0.82 -0.44
C ASP A 132 26.16 1.27 0.80
N ILE A 133 27.46 1.49 0.64
CA ILE A 133 28.34 1.96 1.71
C ILE A 133 28.10 3.46 1.97
N LEU A 134 28.04 4.24 0.89
CA LEU A 134 27.80 5.69 0.97
C LEU A 134 26.45 6.00 1.60
N GLN A 135 25.39 5.28 1.23
CA GLN A 135 24.06 5.49 1.78
C GLN A 135 23.97 5.24 3.30
N LYS A 136 24.80 4.34 3.84
CA LYS A 136 24.85 4.11 5.31
C LYS A 136 25.44 5.29 6.08
N SER A 137 26.27 6.09 5.43
CA SER A 137 26.97 7.23 6.03
C SER A 137 26.33 8.59 5.68
N SER A 138 25.41 8.64 4.72
CA SER A 138 24.70 9.84 4.31
C SER A 138 23.19 9.69 4.39
N ASN A 139 22.49 10.83 4.54
CA ASN A 139 21.03 10.88 4.48
C ASN A 139 20.50 11.04 3.02
N ASP A 140 21.39 10.92 2.03
CA ASP A 140 21.03 11.12 0.63
C ASP A 140 20.20 9.96 0.08
N ASN A 141 19.46 10.23 -0.99
CA ASN A 141 18.76 9.18 -1.72
C ASN A 141 19.77 8.24 -2.37
N TYR A 142 19.45 6.93 -2.42
CA TYR A 142 20.31 5.91 -3.00
C TYR A 142 20.81 6.27 -4.41
N ILE A 143 19.96 6.88 -5.24
CA ILE A 143 20.32 7.26 -6.61
C ILE A 143 21.47 8.29 -6.64
N GLU A 144 21.49 9.23 -5.71
CA GLU A 144 22.59 10.21 -5.63
C GLU A 144 23.89 9.55 -5.16
N SER A 145 23.80 8.66 -4.17
CA SER A 145 24.93 7.84 -3.73
C SER A 145 25.49 6.97 -4.89
N PHE A 146 24.61 6.43 -5.73
CA PHE A 146 25.03 5.68 -6.91
C PHE A 146 25.75 6.57 -7.94
N PHE A 147 25.28 7.75 -8.22
CA PHE A 147 25.94 8.65 -9.17
C PHE A 147 27.34 9.03 -8.69
N ILE A 148 27.49 9.36 -7.40
CA ILE A 148 28.79 9.66 -6.80
C ILE A 148 29.70 8.43 -6.87
N ALA A 149 29.19 7.26 -6.50
CA ALA A 149 29.95 6.01 -6.54
C ALA A 149 30.40 5.66 -7.97
N PHE A 150 29.52 5.83 -8.97
CA PHE A 150 29.86 5.54 -10.35
C PHE A 150 30.95 6.45 -10.89
N GLU A 151 30.89 7.76 -10.62
CA GLU A 151 31.93 8.72 -11.00
C GLU A 151 33.29 8.40 -10.34
N ASN A 152 33.29 7.92 -9.10
CA ASN A 152 34.49 7.53 -8.39
C ASN A 152 35.09 6.22 -8.92
N VAL A 153 34.25 5.22 -9.19
CA VAL A 153 34.68 3.88 -9.64
C VAL A 153 35.11 3.88 -11.10
N ALA A 154 34.40 4.62 -11.95
CA ALA A 154 34.58 4.61 -13.39
C ALA A 154 34.53 6.01 -14.00
N PRO A 155 35.51 6.90 -13.69
CA PRO A 155 35.48 8.30 -14.11
C PRO A 155 35.50 8.52 -15.64
N ASN A 156 35.98 7.53 -16.39
CA ASN A 156 36.06 7.58 -17.85
C ASN A 156 34.94 6.81 -18.56
N LYS A 157 33.96 6.29 -17.82
CA LYS A 157 32.88 5.48 -18.37
C LYS A 157 31.55 6.24 -18.39
N ASN A 158 30.82 6.09 -19.45
CA ASN A 158 29.50 6.72 -19.61
C ASN A 158 28.39 5.81 -19.08
N LEU A 159 27.43 6.39 -18.33
CA LEU A 159 26.18 5.73 -17.98
C LEU A 159 25.38 5.36 -19.24
N ALA A 160 25.48 6.14 -20.31
CA ALA A 160 24.92 5.86 -21.63
C ALA A 160 25.68 4.78 -22.42
N SER A 161 26.41 3.90 -21.75
CA SER A 161 27.03 2.74 -22.40
C SER A 161 25.94 1.71 -22.80
N PRO A 162 26.08 1.03 -23.96
CA PRO A 162 25.20 -0.06 -24.34
C PRO A 162 25.16 -1.21 -23.32
N ASP A 163 26.25 -1.40 -22.60
CA ASP A 163 26.35 -2.41 -21.53
C ASP A 163 25.66 -2.00 -20.23
N ILE A 164 25.18 -0.76 -20.12
CA ILE A 164 24.54 -0.23 -18.90
C ILE A 164 23.14 0.28 -19.22
N PHE A 165 22.97 1.56 -19.59
CA PHE A 165 21.65 2.17 -19.76
C PHE A 165 21.28 2.53 -21.21
N ALA A 166 22.20 2.55 -22.18
CA ALA A 166 21.86 2.67 -23.59
C ALA A 166 21.47 1.29 -24.18
N ASN A 167 20.62 0.57 -23.45
CA ASN A 167 20.12 -0.76 -23.75
C ASN A 167 18.75 -0.70 -24.43
N ARG A 168 18.18 -1.86 -24.74
CA ARG A 168 16.88 -1.96 -25.45
C ARG A 168 15.73 -1.38 -24.65
N THR A 169 15.73 -1.55 -23.33
CA THR A 169 14.64 -1.08 -22.44
C THR A 169 14.56 0.44 -22.37
N LEU A 170 15.67 1.15 -22.51
CA LEU A 170 15.77 2.61 -22.43
C LEU A 170 16.13 3.27 -23.76
N SER A 171 16.06 2.54 -24.89
CA SER A 171 16.43 3.02 -26.22
C SER A 171 15.69 4.27 -26.69
N ASP A 172 14.48 4.48 -26.21
CA ASP A 172 13.65 5.66 -26.54
C ASP A 172 14.08 6.92 -25.75
N ASP A 173 14.69 6.74 -24.60
CA ASP A 173 15.06 7.81 -23.67
C ASP A 173 16.58 8.06 -23.62
N ILE A 174 17.41 7.03 -23.78
CA ILE A 174 18.86 7.11 -23.63
C ILE A 174 19.58 6.58 -24.89
N ASN A 175 20.40 7.44 -25.47
CA ASN A 175 21.28 7.04 -26.55
C ASN A 175 22.77 7.14 -26.13
N PHE A 176 23.64 6.42 -26.81
CA PHE A 176 25.06 6.30 -26.47
C PHE A 176 25.88 7.60 -26.64
N GLN A 177 25.29 8.67 -27.19
CA GLN A 177 25.94 9.97 -27.34
C GLN A 177 25.68 10.88 -26.14
N MET A 178 24.76 10.52 -25.24
CA MET A 178 24.42 11.30 -24.06
C MET A 178 25.56 11.30 -23.02
N THR A 179 25.72 12.44 -22.36
CA THR A 179 26.63 12.56 -21.23
C THR A 179 25.99 12.00 -19.94
N ASN A 180 26.80 11.74 -18.91
CA ASN A 180 26.28 11.34 -17.60
C ASN A 180 25.29 12.36 -17.03
N ASN A 181 25.49 13.65 -17.30
CA ASN A 181 24.59 14.71 -16.84
C ASN A 181 23.22 14.68 -17.53
N ASP A 182 23.14 14.23 -18.77
CA ASP A 182 21.89 14.07 -19.51
C ASP A 182 21.14 12.81 -19.03
N VAL A 183 21.85 11.76 -18.68
CA VAL A 183 21.28 10.48 -18.24
C VAL A 183 20.73 10.54 -16.80
N LYS A 184 21.40 11.28 -15.91
CA LYS A 184 20.98 11.37 -14.49
C LYS A 184 19.51 11.77 -14.29
N PRO A 185 18.98 12.83 -14.92
CA PRO A 185 17.56 13.20 -14.76
C PRO A 185 16.61 12.14 -15.32
N ILE A 186 16.98 11.48 -16.42
CA ILE A 186 16.17 10.40 -17.01
C ILE A 186 16.05 9.23 -16.02
N LEU A 187 17.18 8.81 -15.44
CA LEU A 187 17.17 7.72 -14.45
C LEU A 187 16.36 8.08 -13.20
N ARG A 188 16.43 9.34 -12.71
CA ARG A 188 15.57 9.76 -11.60
C ARG A 188 14.08 9.61 -11.94
N THR A 189 13.69 10.04 -13.12
CA THR A 189 12.29 9.90 -13.59
C THR A 189 11.88 8.44 -13.69
N LYS A 190 12.70 7.58 -14.30
CA LYS A 190 12.41 6.13 -14.43
C LYS A 190 12.32 5.42 -13.09
N ILE A 191 13.14 5.82 -12.13
CA ILE A 191 13.08 5.28 -10.76
C ILE A 191 11.78 5.73 -10.07
N ASP A 192 11.39 7.00 -10.20
CA ASP A 192 10.13 7.49 -9.64
C ASP A 192 8.92 6.79 -10.26
N GLU A 193 8.89 6.59 -11.58
CA GLU A 193 7.86 5.82 -12.28
C GLU A 193 7.79 4.37 -11.77
N SER A 194 8.95 3.73 -11.57
CA SER A 194 9.04 2.37 -11.01
C SER A 194 8.51 2.30 -9.57
N ILE A 195 8.83 3.29 -8.74
CA ILE A 195 8.35 3.39 -7.36
C ILE A 195 6.82 3.59 -7.34
N ILE A 196 6.27 4.42 -8.24
CA ILE A 196 4.82 4.63 -8.37
C ILE A 196 4.14 3.33 -8.80
N SER A 197 4.69 2.63 -9.78
CA SER A 197 4.16 1.35 -10.24
C SER A 197 4.15 0.30 -9.11
N ALA A 198 5.26 0.17 -8.38
CA ALA A 198 5.36 -0.75 -7.25
C ALA A 198 4.36 -0.38 -6.13
N PHE A 199 4.16 0.91 -5.85
CA PHE A 199 3.17 1.39 -4.89
C PHE A 199 1.74 1.00 -5.30
N GLU A 200 1.37 1.16 -6.57
CA GLU A 200 0.03 0.80 -7.05
C GLU A 200 -0.20 -0.72 -7.02
N VAL A 201 0.82 -1.53 -7.34
CA VAL A 201 0.75 -2.99 -7.21
C VAL A 201 0.57 -3.40 -5.74
N LEU A 202 1.35 -2.80 -4.83
CA LEU A 202 1.24 -3.03 -3.40
C LEU A 202 -0.17 -2.68 -2.88
N ARG A 203 -0.69 -1.52 -3.27
CA ARG A 203 -2.03 -1.07 -2.91
C ARG A 203 -3.11 -2.06 -3.35
N LYS A 204 -3.09 -2.48 -4.62
CA LYS A 204 -4.04 -3.47 -5.14
C LYS A 204 -4.00 -4.79 -4.36
N ARG A 205 -2.81 -5.26 -3.98
CA ARG A 205 -2.66 -6.50 -3.19
C ARG A 205 -3.19 -6.35 -1.77
N ILE A 206 -2.94 -5.22 -1.13
CA ILE A 206 -3.46 -4.93 0.22
C ILE A 206 -4.99 -4.83 0.19
N ASP A 207 -5.57 -4.20 -0.82
CA ASP A 207 -7.02 -4.12 -1.01
C ASP A 207 -7.63 -5.53 -1.20
N GLN A 208 -6.95 -6.41 -1.92
CA GLN A 208 -7.36 -7.81 -2.09
C GLN A 208 -7.23 -8.65 -0.81
N PHE A 209 -6.36 -8.23 0.12
CA PHE A 209 -6.17 -8.93 1.39
C PHE A 209 -7.34 -8.78 2.36
N GLY A 210 -8.26 -7.86 2.09
CA GLY A 210 -9.51 -7.70 2.83
C GLY A 210 -9.37 -7.08 4.22
N VAL A 211 -8.29 -6.34 4.47
CA VAL A 211 -8.17 -5.52 5.69
C VAL A 211 -9.10 -4.33 5.60
N SER A 212 -9.85 -4.07 6.65
CA SER A 212 -10.75 -2.91 6.73
C SER A 212 -9.94 -1.61 6.79
N SER A 213 -10.13 -0.74 5.79
CA SER A 213 -9.56 0.62 5.75
C SER A 213 -8.02 0.69 5.91
N PRO A 214 -7.23 0.02 5.05
CA PRO A 214 -5.78 0.15 5.08
C PRO A 214 -5.37 1.60 4.78
N ASN A 215 -4.33 2.08 5.47
CA ASN A 215 -3.70 3.36 5.16
C ASN A 215 -2.33 3.10 4.53
N ILE A 216 -2.14 3.56 3.29
CA ILE A 216 -0.92 3.34 2.54
C ILE A 216 -0.43 4.68 2.03
N GLN A 217 0.77 5.09 2.44
CA GLN A 217 1.33 6.41 2.11
C GLN A 217 2.78 6.31 1.68
N ARG A 218 3.16 7.05 0.64
CA ARG A 218 4.56 7.24 0.27
C ARG A 218 5.21 8.25 1.24
N LEU A 219 6.39 7.92 1.77
CA LEU A 219 7.16 8.80 2.64
C LEU A 219 8.20 9.58 1.82
N GLY A 220 7.75 10.67 1.22
CA GLY A 220 8.60 11.51 0.36
C GLY A 220 9.10 10.76 -0.89
N ASN A 221 10.28 11.13 -1.39
CA ASN A 221 10.91 10.54 -2.59
C ASN A 221 11.94 9.45 -2.24
N SER A 222 11.93 8.95 -1.02
CA SER A 222 12.93 7.98 -0.53
C SER A 222 12.65 6.53 -0.91
N GLY A 223 11.59 6.25 -1.68
CA GLY A 223 11.13 4.89 -1.96
C GLY A 223 10.54 4.16 -0.74
N ARG A 224 10.33 4.86 0.39
CA ARG A 224 9.69 4.30 1.58
C ARG A 224 8.17 4.44 1.49
N ILE A 225 7.47 3.39 1.92
CA ILE A 225 6.01 3.31 1.94
C ILE A 225 5.60 2.92 3.35
N LEU A 226 4.79 3.76 3.99
CA LEU A 226 4.11 3.44 5.24
C LEU A 226 2.87 2.63 4.91
N VAL A 227 2.70 1.50 5.58
CA VAL A 227 1.53 0.62 5.47
C VAL A 227 0.98 0.38 6.85
N GLU A 228 -0.24 0.84 7.08
CA GLU A 228 -0.99 0.63 8.31
C GLU A 228 -2.20 -0.25 8.01
N LEU A 229 -2.30 -1.35 8.71
CA LEU A 229 -3.34 -2.37 8.54
C LEU A 229 -4.13 -2.53 9.84
N PRO A 230 -5.16 -1.70 10.08
CA PRO A 230 -5.98 -1.79 11.28
C PRO A 230 -6.67 -3.15 11.37
N GLY A 231 -6.70 -3.72 12.57
CA GLY A 231 -7.35 -5.01 12.84
C GLY A 231 -6.61 -6.25 12.35
N ALA A 232 -5.48 -6.10 11.64
CA ALA A 232 -4.65 -7.23 11.24
C ALA A 232 -3.95 -7.84 12.46
N LYS A 233 -4.11 -9.15 12.68
CA LYS A 233 -3.56 -9.87 13.85
C LYS A 233 -2.37 -10.77 13.49
N ASP A 234 -2.30 -11.22 12.25
CA ASP A 234 -1.28 -12.16 11.76
C ASP A 234 -0.14 -11.40 11.07
N ILE A 235 0.92 -11.14 11.84
CA ILE A 235 2.12 -10.41 11.37
C ILE A 235 2.86 -11.19 10.28
N ASP A 236 3.02 -12.51 10.45
CA ASP A 236 3.82 -13.33 9.53
C ASP A 236 3.14 -13.44 8.16
N ARG A 237 1.83 -13.53 8.16
CA ARG A 237 1.03 -13.54 6.94
C ARG A 237 1.10 -12.21 6.20
N VAL A 238 0.95 -11.09 6.91
CA VAL A 238 1.10 -9.76 6.31
C VAL A 238 2.51 -9.59 5.75
N LYS A 239 3.54 -10.01 6.48
CA LYS A 239 4.93 -9.96 6.04
C LYS A 239 5.15 -10.77 4.75
N LYS A 240 4.64 -12.00 4.67
CA LYS A 240 4.71 -12.82 3.44
C LYS A 240 4.02 -12.15 2.25
N LEU A 241 2.83 -11.58 2.46
CA LEU A 241 2.11 -10.84 1.42
C LEU A 241 2.93 -9.66 0.88
N LEU A 242 3.49 -8.86 1.79
CA LEU A 242 4.26 -7.67 1.45
C LEU A 242 5.59 -8.03 0.78
N GLN A 243 6.26 -9.09 1.24
CA GLN A 243 7.53 -9.56 0.68
C GLN A 243 7.36 -10.20 -0.71
N SER A 244 6.26 -10.91 -0.97
CA SER A 244 6.00 -11.48 -2.30
C SER A 244 5.83 -10.42 -3.39
N THR A 245 5.67 -9.16 -3.01
CA THR A 245 5.59 -8.01 -3.92
C THR A 245 6.98 -7.52 -4.35
N ALA A 246 8.02 -7.89 -3.63
CA ALA A 246 9.38 -7.39 -3.83
C ALA A 246 10.15 -8.09 -4.97
N GLN A 247 9.53 -9.04 -5.66
CA GLN A 247 10.13 -9.80 -6.76
C GLN A 247 9.43 -9.52 -8.10
N LEU A 248 9.19 -8.25 -8.39
CA LEU A 248 8.71 -7.79 -9.71
C LEU A 248 9.85 -7.14 -10.48
#